data_f31e1d9bc54ba70b0b8bcc45680ddc81
#
_entry.id   f31e1d9bc54ba70b0b8bcc45680ddc81
#
_cell.length_a   1.000
_cell.length_b   1.000
_cell.length_c   1.000
_cell.angle_alpha   90.00
_cell.angle_beta   90.00
_cell.angle_gamma   90.00
#
_symmetry.space_group_name_H-M   'P 1'
#
loop_
_entity.id
_entity.type
_entity.pdbx_description
1 polymer ?
#
loop_
_entity_poly.entity_id
_entity_poly.type
_entity_poly.pdbx_seq_one_letter_code
_entity_poly.pdbx_strand_id
1 'polypeptide(L)'
;MNLIREMLSYPFLVRALAGGMMVSLCASLLGVSLVLRRYSMIGDGLSHVSFGALSIALAMGWSPLRISIPVVVLAAFFLLRITENSRIKSDAAIALISASALALGIIVTSLTTGMTTDVSSYMFGSILAMSREDVWLSVVLSLVVLGLFVICYNRIFAVTFDENFAKATGVNVGRYNIIIAVLTA
;
A
#
# COMPACT_ATOMS: atom_id res chain seq x y z
N MET A 1 33.30 -12.76 -5.44
CA MET A 1 32.74 -12.23 -6.69
C MET A 1 31.82 -13.21 -7.42
N ASN A 2 32.05 -14.53 -7.26
CA ASN A 2 31.24 -15.56 -7.91
C ASN A 2 29.82 -15.73 -7.31
N LEU A 3 29.65 -15.55 -5.99
CA LEU A 3 28.39 -15.76 -5.29
C LEU A 3 27.28 -14.78 -5.79
N ILE A 4 27.61 -13.50 -5.93
CA ILE A 4 26.65 -12.48 -6.43
C ILE A 4 26.25 -12.77 -7.89
N ARG A 5 27.21 -13.19 -8.69
CA ARG A 5 26.96 -13.55 -10.10
C ARG A 5 26.07 -14.79 -10.21
N GLU A 6 26.28 -15.75 -9.33
CA GLU A 6 25.49 -16.97 -9.23
C GLU A 6 24.05 -16.64 -8.75
N MET A 7 23.91 -15.81 -7.73
CA MET A 7 22.59 -15.33 -7.27
C MET A 7 21.83 -14.61 -8.37
N LEU A 8 22.47 -13.72 -9.13
CA LEU A 8 21.85 -12.99 -10.24
C LEU A 8 21.54 -13.87 -11.46
N SER A 9 22.01 -15.10 -11.51
CA SER A 9 21.66 -16.06 -12.56
C SER A 9 20.25 -16.65 -12.37
N TYR A 10 19.67 -16.55 -11.17
CA TYR A 10 18.33 -17.05 -10.88
C TYR A 10 17.26 -16.01 -11.23
N PRO A 11 16.36 -16.29 -12.22
CA PRO A 11 15.37 -15.30 -12.68
C PRO A 11 14.39 -14.83 -11.58
N PHE A 12 14.07 -15.68 -10.60
CA PHE A 12 13.19 -15.33 -9.50
C PHE A 12 13.84 -14.31 -8.57
N LEU A 13 15.17 -14.42 -8.36
CA LEU A 13 15.89 -13.51 -7.48
C LEU A 13 16.03 -12.12 -8.10
N VAL A 14 16.27 -12.06 -9.41
CA VAL A 14 16.33 -10.80 -10.17
C VAL A 14 14.96 -10.09 -10.13
N ARG A 15 13.87 -10.85 -10.28
CA ARG A 15 12.50 -10.32 -10.16
C ARG A 15 12.23 -9.78 -8.76
N ALA A 16 12.55 -10.54 -7.72
CA ALA A 16 12.39 -10.14 -6.34
C ALA A 16 13.17 -8.85 -6.02
N LEU A 17 14.42 -8.76 -6.49
CA LEU A 17 15.25 -7.57 -6.33
C LEU A 17 14.67 -6.36 -7.05
N ALA A 18 14.27 -6.51 -8.32
CA ALA A 18 13.72 -5.41 -9.10
C ALA A 18 12.42 -4.86 -8.48
N GLY A 19 11.47 -5.75 -8.15
CA GLY A 19 10.22 -5.35 -7.48
C GLY A 19 10.47 -4.73 -6.11
N GLY A 20 11.30 -5.37 -5.27
CA GLY A 20 11.62 -4.90 -3.94
C GLY A 20 12.31 -3.53 -3.93
N MET A 21 13.27 -3.29 -4.83
CA MET A 21 13.93 -1.98 -4.96
C MET A 21 12.95 -0.88 -5.38
N MET A 22 12.09 -1.14 -6.35
CA MET A 22 11.10 -0.16 -6.80
C MET A 22 10.11 0.19 -5.69
N VAL A 23 9.56 -0.81 -5.02
CA VAL A 23 8.62 -0.59 -3.91
C VAL A 23 9.31 0.13 -2.74
N SER A 24 10.54 -0.25 -2.37
CA SER A 24 11.27 0.41 -1.28
C SER A 24 11.57 1.88 -1.59
N LEU A 25 11.87 2.20 -2.84
CA LEU A 25 12.11 3.57 -3.28
C LEU A 25 10.82 4.41 -3.21
N CYS A 26 9.68 3.88 -3.64
CA CYS A 26 8.38 4.52 -3.45
C CYS A 26 8.06 4.73 -1.96
N ALA A 27 8.23 3.70 -1.14
CA ALA A 27 7.96 3.74 0.28
C ALA A 27 8.84 4.76 1.02
N SER A 28 10.11 4.88 0.65
CA SER A 28 11.02 5.85 1.27
C SER A 28 10.65 7.30 0.94
N LEU A 29 10.24 7.59 -0.29
CA LEU A 29 9.83 8.94 -0.71
C LEU A 29 8.49 9.35 -0.10
N LEU A 30 7.49 8.47 -0.12
CA LEU A 30 6.18 8.73 0.46
C LEU A 30 6.22 8.74 1.99
N GLY A 31 7.04 7.87 2.58
CA GLY A 31 7.14 7.67 4.02
C GLY A 31 7.44 8.95 4.78
N VAL A 32 8.33 9.80 4.28
CA VAL A 32 8.63 11.10 4.89
C VAL A 32 7.37 11.96 5.00
N SER A 33 6.61 12.09 3.90
CA SER A 33 5.37 12.88 3.88
C SER A 33 4.31 12.30 4.82
N LEU A 34 4.20 10.99 4.91
CA LEU A 34 3.22 10.30 5.75
C LEU A 34 3.54 10.44 7.23
N VAL A 35 4.81 10.28 7.62
CA VAL A 35 5.24 10.44 9.01
C VAL A 35 5.01 11.87 9.49
N LEU A 36 5.37 12.87 8.69
CA LEU A 36 5.14 14.29 9.02
C LEU A 36 3.66 14.61 9.19
N ARG A 37 2.78 13.92 8.49
CA ARG A 37 1.32 14.07 8.59
C ARG A 37 0.67 13.18 9.66
N ARG A 38 1.44 12.47 10.46
CA ARG A 38 0.98 11.55 11.50
C ARG A 38 0.17 10.36 10.95
N TYR A 39 0.50 9.89 9.76
CA TYR A 39 -0.03 8.67 9.13
C TYR A 39 1.03 7.56 9.11
N SER A 40 1.87 7.47 10.14
CA SER A 40 3.00 6.54 10.17
C SER A 40 2.59 5.07 10.04
N MET A 41 1.40 4.71 10.53
CA MET A 41 0.88 3.33 10.51
C MET A 41 0.02 3.00 9.28
N ILE A 42 -0.12 3.94 8.32
CA ILE A 42 -1.05 3.74 7.19
C ILE A 42 -0.65 2.56 6.30
N GLY A 43 0.64 2.34 6.07
CA GLY A 43 1.13 1.23 5.27
C GLY A 43 0.78 -0.13 5.88
N ASP A 44 0.98 -0.26 7.20
CA ASP A 44 0.60 -1.46 7.94
C ASP A 44 -0.93 -1.67 7.91
N GLY A 45 -1.70 -0.62 8.18
CA GLY A 45 -3.16 -0.69 8.12
C GLY A 45 -3.70 -1.10 6.75
N LEU A 46 -3.16 -0.55 5.67
CA LEU A 46 -3.56 -0.89 4.31
C LEU A 46 -3.11 -2.30 3.90
N SER A 47 -2.00 -2.83 4.44
CA SER A 47 -1.60 -4.21 4.21
C SER A 47 -2.62 -5.21 4.76
N HIS A 48 -3.21 -4.94 5.94
CA HIS A 48 -4.28 -5.75 6.50
C HIS A 48 -5.59 -5.64 5.70
N VAL A 49 -5.90 -4.46 5.15
CA VAL A 49 -7.02 -4.29 4.21
C VAL A 49 -6.78 -5.10 2.93
N SER A 50 -5.55 -5.07 2.41
CA SER A 50 -5.16 -5.87 1.26
C SER A 50 -5.34 -7.36 1.52
N PHE A 51 -4.90 -7.86 2.69
CA PHE A 51 -5.10 -9.24 3.09
C PHE A 51 -6.59 -9.63 3.13
N GLY A 52 -7.44 -8.79 3.73
CA GLY A 52 -8.88 -9.01 3.75
C GLY A 52 -9.49 -9.09 2.34
N ALA A 53 -9.10 -8.17 1.47
CA ALA A 53 -9.55 -8.15 0.06
C ALA A 53 -9.04 -9.37 -0.73
N LEU A 54 -7.78 -9.77 -0.54
CA LEU A 54 -7.19 -10.97 -1.13
C LEU A 54 -7.94 -12.23 -0.71
N SER A 55 -8.24 -12.37 0.57
CA SER A 55 -8.97 -13.52 1.12
C SER A 55 -10.36 -13.65 0.52
N ILE A 56 -11.08 -12.55 0.37
CA ILE A 56 -12.41 -12.52 -0.27
C ILE A 56 -12.29 -12.86 -1.75
N ALA A 57 -11.33 -12.28 -2.46
CA ALA A 57 -11.14 -12.55 -3.88
C ALA A 57 -10.83 -14.03 -4.15
N LEU A 58 -9.98 -14.64 -3.33
CA LEU A 58 -9.68 -16.08 -3.41
C LEU A 58 -10.89 -16.94 -3.13
N ALA A 59 -11.68 -16.60 -2.11
CA ALA A 59 -12.92 -17.30 -1.79
C ALA A 59 -13.93 -17.30 -2.95
N MET A 60 -13.95 -16.22 -3.72
CA MET A 60 -14.83 -16.04 -4.90
C MET A 60 -14.21 -16.55 -6.20
N GLY A 61 -12.97 -17.05 -6.19
CA GLY A 61 -12.26 -17.50 -7.39
C GLY A 61 -11.85 -16.37 -8.34
N TRP A 62 -11.76 -15.13 -7.83
CA TRP A 62 -11.35 -13.96 -8.60
C TRP A 62 -9.83 -13.76 -8.56
N SER A 63 -9.29 -12.95 -9.49
CA SER A 63 -7.87 -12.59 -9.49
C SER A 63 -7.53 -11.73 -8.28
N PRO A 64 -6.72 -12.22 -7.33
CA PRO A 64 -6.53 -11.56 -6.03
C PRO A 64 -6.01 -10.13 -6.14
N LEU A 65 -4.92 -9.90 -6.89
CA LEU A 65 -4.29 -8.58 -7.05
C LEU A 65 -5.20 -7.56 -7.75
N ARG A 66 -5.98 -7.98 -8.74
CA ARG A 66 -6.88 -7.07 -9.46
C ARG A 66 -8.02 -6.54 -8.59
N ILE A 67 -8.43 -7.32 -7.59
CA ILE A 67 -9.47 -6.91 -6.64
C ILE A 67 -8.86 -6.14 -5.46
N SER A 68 -7.71 -6.58 -4.96
CA SER A 68 -7.05 -5.94 -3.82
C SER A 68 -6.69 -4.48 -4.09
N ILE A 69 -6.11 -4.16 -5.25
CA ILE A 69 -5.67 -2.80 -5.58
C ILE A 69 -6.82 -1.77 -5.45
N PRO A 70 -7.97 -1.92 -6.15
CA PRO A 70 -9.05 -0.94 -6.02
C PRO A 70 -9.66 -0.89 -4.62
N VAL A 71 -9.72 -2.02 -3.90
CA VAL A 71 -10.24 -2.05 -2.52
C VAL A 71 -9.31 -1.27 -1.59
N VAL A 72 -8.00 -1.45 -1.70
CA VAL A 72 -7.02 -0.72 -0.88
C VAL A 72 -7.04 0.79 -1.19
N VAL A 73 -7.16 1.17 -2.46
CA VAL A 73 -7.31 2.59 -2.86
C VAL A 73 -8.59 3.20 -2.27
N LEU A 74 -9.70 2.49 -2.33
CA LEU A 74 -10.95 2.95 -1.70
C LEU A 74 -10.81 3.05 -0.17
N ALA A 75 -10.19 2.08 0.47
CA ALA A 75 -9.95 2.10 1.91
C ALA A 75 -9.07 3.29 2.31
N ALA A 76 -8.01 3.58 1.58
CA ALA A 76 -7.15 4.74 1.80
C ALA A 76 -7.93 6.07 1.68
N PHE A 77 -8.79 6.16 0.67
CA PHE A 77 -9.66 7.33 0.50
C PHE A 77 -10.63 7.50 1.67
N PHE A 78 -11.32 6.43 2.09
CA PHE A 78 -12.25 6.48 3.23
C PHE A 78 -11.52 6.80 4.53
N LEU A 79 -10.32 6.24 4.74
CA LEU A 79 -9.49 6.47 5.90
C LEU A 79 -9.14 7.95 6.02
N LEU A 80 -8.69 8.56 4.91
CA LEU A 80 -8.43 10.00 4.86
C LEU A 80 -9.69 10.82 5.19
N ARG A 81 -10.81 10.48 4.57
CA ARG A 81 -12.07 11.19 4.75
C ARG A 81 -12.59 11.15 6.21
N ILE A 82 -12.47 9.98 6.84
CA ILE A 82 -12.82 9.80 8.25
C ILE A 82 -11.92 10.67 9.13
N THR A 83 -10.63 10.66 8.86
CA THR A 83 -9.64 11.39 9.67
C THR A 83 -9.80 12.90 9.56
N GLU A 84 -10.12 13.42 8.36
CA GLU A 84 -10.34 14.85 8.15
C GLU A 84 -11.63 15.36 8.81
N ASN A 85 -12.69 14.55 8.84
CA ASN A 85 -14.02 14.97 9.28
C ASN A 85 -14.39 14.56 10.70
N SER A 86 -13.58 13.73 11.37
CA SER A 86 -13.85 13.24 12.70
C SER A 86 -12.84 13.73 13.73
N ARG A 87 -13.20 13.64 15.02
CA ARG A 87 -12.28 13.89 16.13
C ARG A 87 -11.36 12.69 16.43
N ILE A 88 -11.46 11.64 15.63
CA ILE A 88 -10.65 10.42 15.79
C ILE A 88 -9.25 10.71 15.25
N LYS A 89 -8.23 10.43 16.06
CA LYS A 89 -6.83 10.55 15.62
C LYS A 89 -6.56 9.56 14.49
N SER A 90 -5.71 9.95 13.54
CA SER A 90 -5.36 9.16 12.35
C SER A 90 -4.99 7.71 12.70
N ASP A 91 -4.11 7.53 13.67
CA ASP A 91 -3.62 6.19 14.05
C ASP A 91 -4.73 5.31 14.64
N ALA A 92 -5.71 5.90 15.37
CA ALA A 92 -6.84 5.14 15.89
C ALA A 92 -7.81 4.70 14.79
N ALA A 93 -8.05 5.55 13.78
CA ALA A 93 -8.85 5.19 12.62
C ALA A 93 -8.19 4.08 11.80
N ILE A 94 -6.88 4.18 11.60
CA ILE A 94 -6.07 3.15 10.92
C ILE A 94 -6.18 1.82 11.68
N ALA A 95 -5.97 1.83 13.01
CA ALA A 95 -6.03 0.62 13.83
C ALA A 95 -7.40 -0.06 13.78
N LEU A 96 -8.49 0.69 13.81
CA LEU A 96 -9.85 0.13 13.70
C LEU A 96 -10.10 -0.55 12.35
N ILE A 97 -9.74 0.12 11.25
CA ILE A 97 -9.93 -0.43 9.91
C ILE A 97 -9.03 -1.64 9.70
N SER A 98 -7.78 -1.55 10.14
CA SER A 98 -6.78 -2.63 10.09
C SER A 98 -7.26 -3.87 10.82
N ALA A 99 -7.64 -3.74 12.09
CA ALA A 99 -8.12 -4.86 12.90
C ALA A 99 -9.38 -5.51 12.32
N SER A 100 -10.31 -4.70 11.83
CA SER A 100 -11.55 -5.18 11.22
C SER A 100 -11.27 -5.95 9.92
N ALA A 101 -10.42 -5.43 9.06
CA ALA A 101 -10.06 -6.05 7.79
C ALA A 101 -9.28 -7.36 8.01
N LEU A 102 -8.35 -7.37 8.96
CA LEU A 102 -7.60 -8.57 9.35
C LEU A 102 -8.55 -9.66 9.87
N ALA A 103 -9.46 -9.31 10.78
CA ALA A 103 -10.42 -10.26 11.32
C ALA A 103 -11.31 -10.86 10.23
N LEU A 104 -11.82 -10.03 9.31
CA LEU A 104 -12.62 -10.51 8.17
C LEU A 104 -11.78 -11.42 7.26
N GLY A 105 -10.54 -11.07 6.97
CA GLY A 105 -9.65 -11.91 6.17
C GLY A 105 -9.41 -13.27 6.78
N ILE A 106 -9.15 -13.34 8.10
CA ILE A 106 -8.96 -14.59 8.83
C ILE A 106 -10.23 -15.44 8.80
N ILE A 107 -11.39 -14.85 9.05
CA ILE A 107 -12.68 -15.57 9.02
C ILE A 107 -12.93 -16.18 7.64
N VAL A 108 -12.77 -15.39 6.57
CA VAL A 108 -12.99 -15.84 5.20
C VAL A 108 -12.00 -16.96 4.84
N THR A 109 -10.73 -16.80 5.17
CA THR A 109 -9.70 -17.82 4.91
C THR A 109 -10.01 -19.11 5.65
N SER A 110 -10.41 -19.03 6.94
CA SER A 110 -10.77 -20.21 7.75
C SER A 110 -11.99 -20.96 7.20
N LEU A 111 -12.96 -20.23 6.66
CA LEU A 111 -14.18 -20.84 6.08
C LEU A 111 -13.93 -21.47 4.70
N THR A 112 -12.99 -20.91 3.92
CA THR A 112 -12.79 -21.31 2.52
C THR A 112 -11.74 -22.39 2.35
N THR A 113 -10.59 -22.24 3.02
CA THR A 113 -9.43 -23.14 2.84
C THR A 113 -9.29 -24.17 3.96
N GLY A 114 -10.08 -24.05 5.01
CA GLY A 114 -9.94 -24.82 6.23
C GLY A 114 -8.65 -24.48 6.99
N MET A 115 -8.29 -25.28 7.97
CA MET A 115 -7.11 -25.05 8.81
C MET A 115 -5.77 -25.41 8.12
N THR A 116 -5.77 -25.76 6.84
CA THR A 116 -4.57 -26.24 6.13
C THR A 116 -3.73 -25.14 5.53
N THR A 117 -4.27 -23.91 5.40
CA THR A 117 -3.55 -22.78 4.84
C THR A 117 -2.89 -21.97 5.95
N ASP A 118 -1.59 -21.82 5.87
CA ASP A 118 -0.85 -20.97 6.79
C ASP A 118 -1.20 -19.48 6.50
N VAL A 119 -2.05 -18.92 7.37
CA VAL A 119 -2.49 -17.52 7.34
C VAL A 119 -1.28 -16.57 7.36
N SER A 120 -0.21 -16.94 8.05
CA SER A 120 1.01 -16.14 8.11
C SER A 120 1.66 -16.02 6.74
N SER A 121 1.76 -17.12 5.98
CA SER A 121 2.30 -17.11 4.62
C SER A 121 1.48 -16.26 3.67
N TYR A 122 0.16 -16.19 3.87
CA TYR A 122 -0.72 -15.32 3.10
C TYR A 122 -0.57 -13.85 3.48
N MET A 123 -0.48 -13.56 4.77
CA MET A 123 -0.42 -12.19 5.29
C MET A 123 0.91 -11.51 4.99
N PHE A 124 2.02 -12.25 5.12
CA PHE A 124 3.35 -11.71 4.83
C PHE A 124 3.78 -11.91 3.37
N GLY A 125 3.10 -12.80 2.65
CA GLY A 125 3.41 -13.12 1.26
C GLY A 125 4.81 -13.71 1.09
N SER A 126 5.19 -13.90 -0.15
CA SER A 126 6.56 -14.26 -0.50
C SER A 126 6.98 -13.51 -1.76
N ILE A 127 7.91 -12.60 -1.62
CA ILE A 127 8.48 -11.87 -2.75
C ILE A 127 9.13 -12.81 -3.77
N LEU A 128 9.58 -13.99 -3.32
CA LEU A 128 10.20 -15.00 -4.16
C LEU A 128 9.19 -15.78 -5.00
N ALA A 129 7.92 -15.80 -4.56
CA ALA A 129 6.83 -16.48 -5.25
C ALA A 129 6.12 -15.60 -6.30
N MET A 130 6.56 -14.35 -6.49
CA MET A 130 5.95 -13.43 -7.45
C MET A 130 6.02 -13.96 -8.88
N SER A 131 4.88 -13.95 -9.57
CA SER A 131 4.80 -14.27 -10.99
C SER A 131 5.46 -13.15 -11.84
N ARG A 132 5.71 -13.43 -13.11
CA ARG A 132 6.21 -12.38 -14.04
C ARG A 132 5.21 -11.24 -14.21
N GLU A 133 3.92 -11.55 -14.20
CA GLU A 133 2.86 -10.56 -14.35
C GLU A 133 2.79 -9.65 -13.14
N ASP A 134 2.92 -10.21 -11.93
CA ASP A 134 2.91 -9.45 -10.68
C ASP A 134 4.10 -8.49 -10.59
N VAL A 135 5.30 -8.95 -10.98
CA VAL A 135 6.49 -8.09 -11.02
C VAL A 135 6.31 -6.95 -12.02
N TRP A 136 5.78 -7.26 -13.23
CA TRP A 136 5.55 -6.27 -14.26
C TRP A 136 4.54 -5.20 -13.80
N LEU A 137 3.45 -5.65 -13.18
CA LEU A 137 2.44 -4.78 -12.60
C LEU A 137 3.03 -3.92 -11.48
N SER A 138 3.82 -4.49 -10.56
CA SER A 138 4.48 -3.76 -9.47
C SER A 138 5.46 -2.72 -10.00
N VAL A 139 6.26 -3.03 -11.01
CA VAL A 139 7.21 -2.09 -11.62
C VAL A 139 6.47 -0.94 -12.31
N VAL A 140 5.45 -1.24 -13.11
CA VAL A 140 4.65 -0.20 -13.78
C VAL A 140 3.97 0.70 -12.75
N LEU A 141 3.34 0.11 -11.72
CA LEU A 141 2.70 0.86 -10.65
C LEU A 141 3.70 1.77 -9.91
N SER A 142 4.87 1.23 -9.55
CA SER A 142 5.94 1.99 -8.90
C SER A 142 6.43 3.16 -9.77
N LEU A 143 6.58 2.96 -11.08
CA LEU A 143 6.95 4.03 -12.00
C LEU A 143 5.88 5.13 -12.08
N VAL A 144 4.61 4.76 -12.08
CA VAL A 144 3.49 5.71 -12.05
C VAL A 144 3.50 6.51 -10.75
N VAL A 145 3.66 5.82 -9.61
CA VAL A 145 3.74 6.46 -8.28
C VAL A 145 4.91 7.43 -8.21
N LEU A 146 6.11 7.00 -8.62
CA LEU A 146 7.30 7.85 -8.65
C LEU A 146 7.12 9.05 -9.59
N GLY A 147 6.58 8.84 -10.78
CA GLY A 147 6.33 9.90 -11.75
C GLY A 147 5.34 10.94 -11.19
N LEU A 148 4.23 10.51 -10.64
CA LEU A 148 3.24 11.40 -10.01
C LEU A 148 3.82 12.12 -8.79
N PHE A 149 4.59 11.42 -7.96
CA PHE A 149 5.26 12.02 -6.81
C PHE A 149 6.22 13.13 -7.22
N VAL A 150 7.07 12.90 -8.24
CA VAL A 150 8.03 13.88 -8.74
C VAL A 150 7.31 15.08 -9.36
N ILE A 151 6.27 14.85 -10.18
CA ILE A 151 5.50 15.93 -10.81
C ILE A 151 4.79 16.78 -9.75
N CYS A 152 4.23 16.14 -8.72
CA CYS A 152 3.49 16.81 -7.66
C CYS A 152 4.36 17.21 -6.47
N TYR A 153 5.67 16.97 -6.50
CA TYR A 153 6.58 17.09 -5.37
C TYR A 153 6.43 18.41 -4.61
N ASN A 154 6.54 19.55 -5.30
CA ASN A 154 6.47 20.87 -4.68
C ASN A 154 5.14 21.13 -3.96
N ARG A 155 4.03 20.59 -4.49
CA ARG A 155 2.69 20.73 -3.91
C ARG A 155 2.47 19.78 -2.75
N ILE A 156 2.92 18.52 -2.90
CA ILE A 156 2.89 17.52 -1.83
C ILE A 156 3.71 18.03 -0.64
N PHE A 157 4.90 18.54 -0.90
CA PHE A 157 5.79 19.10 0.12
C PHE A 157 5.12 20.28 0.85
N ALA A 158 4.61 21.27 0.13
CA ALA A 158 3.92 22.43 0.71
C ALA A 158 2.73 22.01 1.61
N VAL A 159 1.89 21.09 1.11
CA VAL A 159 0.73 20.58 1.87
C VAL A 159 1.16 19.74 3.08
N THR A 160 2.30 19.07 3.00
CA THR A 160 2.82 18.23 4.11
C THR A 160 3.36 19.07 5.24
N PHE A 161 4.07 20.15 4.95
CA PHE A 161 4.71 20.99 5.96
C PHE A 161 3.77 22.00 6.61
N ASP A 162 2.98 22.71 5.80
CA ASP A 162 2.03 23.70 6.32
C ASP A 162 0.79 23.76 5.43
N GLU A 163 -0.26 23.10 5.91
CA GLU A 163 -1.53 23.02 5.23
C GLU A 163 -2.23 24.40 5.12
N ASN A 164 -2.07 25.27 6.14
CA ASN A 164 -2.67 26.59 6.15
C ASN A 164 -1.97 27.51 5.16
N PHE A 165 -0.65 27.47 5.12
CA PHE A 165 0.14 28.20 4.14
C PHE A 165 -0.17 27.73 2.71
N ALA A 166 -0.25 26.41 2.50
CA ALA A 166 -0.62 25.85 1.20
C ALA A 166 -2.01 26.34 0.73
N LYS A 167 -3.00 26.38 1.63
CA LYS A 167 -4.33 26.96 1.34
C LYS A 167 -4.24 28.44 0.99
N ALA A 168 -3.46 29.22 1.76
CA ALA A 168 -3.30 30.66 1.52
C ALA A 168 -2.63 30.97 0.16
N THR A 169 -1.74 30.08 -0.31
CA THR A 169 -1.09 30.19 -1.64
C THR A 169 -1.95 29.64 -2.80
N GLY A 170 -3.20 29.27 -2.54
CA GLY A 170 -4.15 28.80 -3.55
C GLY A 170 -4.00 27.31 -3.93
N VAL A 171 -3.26 26.54 -3.16
CA VAL A 171 -3.16 25.08 -3.36
C VAL A 171 -4.42 24.41 -2.85
N ASN A 172 -5.05 23.58 -3.67
CA ASN A 172 -6.20 22.79 -3.24
C ASN A 172 -5.75 21.58 -2.40
N VAL A 173 -5.63 21.79 -1.11
CA VAL A 173 -5.11 20.82 -0.14
C VAL A 173 -5.88 19.50 -0.20
N GLY A 174 -7.23 19.53 -0.30
CA GLY A 174 -8.02 18.31 -0.36
C GLY A 174 -7.65 17.38 -1.53
N ARG A 175 -7.34 17.97 -2.71
CA ARG A 175 -6.89 17.17 -3.86
C ARG A 175 -5.54 16.50 -3.60
N TYR A 176 -4.60 17.21 -3.01
CA TYR A 176 -3.27 16.64 -2.72
C TYR A 176 -3.30 15.62 -1.59
N ASN A 177 -4.21 15.77 -0.62
CA ASN A 177 -4.46 14.77 0.40
C ASN A 177 -4.96 13.45 -0.23
N ILE A 178 -5.89 13.54 -1.18
CA ILE A 178 -6.37 12.37 -1.92
C ILE A 178 -5.24 11.75 -2.75
N ILE A 179 -4.44 12.57 -3.43
CA ILE A 179 -3.29 12.08 -4.20
C ILE A 179 -2.32 11.32 -3.30
N ILE A 180 -1.94 11.87 -2.14
CA ILE A 180 -1.06 11.20 -1.18
C ILE A 180 -1.68 9.87 -0.73
N ALA A 181 -2.96 9.84 -0.39
CA ALA A 181 -3.64 8.61 0.03
C ALA A 181 -3.65 7.53 -1.07
N VAL A 182 -3.95 7.93 -2.31
CA VAL A 182 -3.94 7.01 -3.46
C VAL A 182 -2.54 6.50 -3.80
N LEU A 183 -1.52 7.37 -3.70
CA LEU A 183 -0.13 6.96 -3.94
C LEU A 183 0.41 6.02 -2.86
N THR A 184 -0.19 6.05 -1.66
CA THR A 184 0.23 5.21 -0.52
C THR A 184 -0.45 3.83 -0.55
N ALA A 185 -1.64 3.75 -1.14
CA ALA A 185 -2.42 2.53 -1.28
C ALA A 185 -1.83 1.54 -2.28
#